data_072c3aaadbd4d751864f0807a4a49bf6
#
_entry.id   072c3aaadbd4d751864f0807a4a49bf6
#
_cell.length_a   1.000
_cell.length_b   1.000
_cell.length_c   1.000
_cell.angle_alpha   90.00
_cell.angle_beta   90.00
_cell.angle_gamma   90.00
#
_symmetry.space_group_name_H-M   'P 1'
#
loop_
_entity.id
_entity.type
_entity.pdbx_description
1 polymer ?
#
loop_
_entity_poly.entity_id
_entity_poly.type
_entity_poly.pdbx_seq_one_letter_code
_entity_poly.pdbx_strand_id
1 'polypeptide(L)'
;VQVVVHFDEIGLAEASPNNPLKVLHALLEPGYPKDRPDEAVVGLSNFPLDAAKMNRGITLFRPAPSRHDLKETLKAIVGSGRHAPPERLLQALAASYEKYYREQEIP
;
A
#
# COMPACT_ATOMS: atom_id res chain seq x y z
N VAL A 1 -23.61 11.59 9.21
CA VAL A 1 -22.31 11.86 8.55
C VAL A 1 -21.53 10.57 8.54
N GLN A 2 -21.10 10.11 7.38
CA GLN A 2 -20.20 8.95 7.28
C GLN A 2 -18.76 9.44 7.45
N VAL A 3 -18.02 8.81 8.34
CA VAL A 3 -16.61 9.11 8.60
C VAL A 3 -15.75 8.02 8.00
N VAL A 4 -14.70 8.41 7.29
CA VAL A 4 -13.67 7.49 6.81
C VAL A 4 -12.39 7.79 7.59
N VAL A 5 -11.89 6.80 8.32
CA VAL A 5 -10.62 6.88 9.03
C VAL A 5 -9.54 6.26 8.15
N HIS A 6 -8.54 7.05 7.82
CA HIS A 6 -7.40 6.62 7.03
C HIS A 6 -6.17 6.45 7.93
N PHE A 7 -5.60 5.25 7.94
CA PHE A 7 -4.34 4.95 8.60
C PHE A 7 -3.24 4.75 7.56
N ASP A 8 -2.21 5.55 7.64
CA ASP A 8 -0.98 5.32 6.89
C ASP A 8 -0.01 4.47 7.71
N GLU A 9 0.74 3.61 7.04
CA GLU A 9 1.70 2.67 7.65
C GLU A 9 1.13 1.85 8.82
N ILE A 10 -0.13 1.44 8.71
CA ILE A 10 -0.84 0.71 9.77
C ILE A 10 -0.10 -0.54 10.24
N GLY A 11 0.70 -1.16 9.36
CA GLY A 11 1.52 -2.32 9.69
C GLY A 11 2.56 -2.07 10.79
N LEU A 12 3.01 -0.84 10.99
CA LEU A 12 3.95 -0.51 12.07
C LEU A 12 3.32 -0.70 13.45
N ALA A 13 2.02 -0.49 13.56
CA ALA A 13 1.28 -0.69 14.81
C ALA A 13 1.15 -2.18 15.17
N GLU A 14 1.35 -3.09 14.20
CA GLU A 14 1.32 -4.55 14.45
C GLU A 14 2.46 -4.99 15.37
N ALA A 15 3.61 -4.36 15.26
CA ALA A 15 4.78 -4.65 16.08
C ALA A 15 4.71 -4.06 17.50
N SER A 16 3.67 -3.27 17.81
CA SER A 16 3.53 -2.63 19.12
C SER A 16 3.11 -3.64 20.19
N PRO A 17 3.79 -3.68 21.33
CA PRO A 17 3.43 -4.57 22.44
C PRO A 17 2.04 -4.25 23.05
N ASN A 18 1.55 -3.03 22.82
CA ASN A 18 0.23 -2.60 23.31
C ASN A 18 -0.93 -3.01 22.39
N ASN A 19 -0.62 -3.63 21.25
CA ASN A 19 -1.60 -4.07 20.25
C ASN A 19 -2.73 -3.04 19.97
N PRO A 20 -2.40 -1.81 19.56
CA PRO A 20 -3.37 -0.71 19.43
C PRO A 20 -4.45 -1.00 18.39
N LEU A 21 -4.18 -1.85 17.40
CA LEU A 21 -5.14 -2.21 16.36
C LEU A 21 -6.22 -3.18 16.84
N LYS A 22 -6.13 -3.69 18.07
CA LYS A 22 -7.16 -4.58 18.64
C LYS A 22 -8.53 -3.90 18.71
N VAL A 23 -8.58 -2.59 18.87
CA VAL A 23 -9.83 -1.81 18.86
C VAL A 23 -10.60 -1.96 17.54
N LEU A 24 -9.92 -2.18 16.44
CA LEU A 24 -10.54 -2.38 15.13
C LEU A 24 -11.38 -3.67 15.07
N HIS A 25 -11.09 -4.67 15.90
CA HIS A 25 -11.86 -5.89 15.95
C HIS A 25 -13.33 -5.61 16.28
N ALA A 26 -13.59 -4.80 17.30
CA ALA A 26 -14.93 -4.43 17.69
C ALA A 26 -15.59 -3.47 16.70
N LEU A 27 -14.84 -2.47 16.21
CA LEU A 27 -15.38 -1.47 15.29
C LEU A 27 -15.75 -2.03 13.91
N LEU A 28 -15.05 -3.07 13.46
CA LEU A 28 -15.26 -3.67 12.15
C LEU A 28 -16.15 -4.92 12.18
N GLU A 29 -16.58 -5.37 13.38
CA GLU A 29 -17.50 -6.50 13.50
C GLU A 29 -18.95 -6.05 13.25
N PRO A 30 -19.71 -6.80 12.42
CA PRO A 30 -21.13 -6.55 12.26
C PRO A 30 -21.88 -6.62 13.58
N GLY A 31 -22.78 -5.67 13.83
CA GLY A 31 -23.64 -5.67 15.01
C GLY A 31 -23.04 -5.01 16.27
N TYR A 32 -21.86 -4.40 16.19
CA TYR A 32 -21.30 -3.68 17.33
C TYR A 32 -20.79 -2.27 16.94
N PRO A 33 -21.16 -1.24 17.70
CA PRO A 33 -22.26 -1.11 18.68
C PRO A 33 -23.63 -0.94 18.01
N LYS A 34 -23.68 -0.90 16.68
CA LYS A 34 -24.86 -0.76 15.85
C LYS A 34 -24.86 -1.78 14.71
N ASP A 35 -26.03 -2.09 14.17
CA ASP A 35 -26.20 -2.99 13.04
C ASP A 35 -25.48 -2.51 11.75
N ARG A 36 -25.16 -1.21 11.68
CA ARG A 36 -24.35 -0.61 10.62
C ARG A 36 -23.31 0.30 11.24
N PRO A 37 -22.03 0.08 10.99
CA PRO A 37 -20.98 1.02 11.39
C PRO A 37 -21.17 2.34 10.64
N ASP A 38 -21.07 3.45 11.35
CA ASP A 38 -21.08 4.79 10.78
C ASP A 38 -19.69 5.18 10.25
N GLU A 39 -18.68 4.39 10.58
CA GLU A 39 -17.29 4.60 10.25
C GLU A 39 -16.80 3.57 9.23
N ALA A 40 -16.00 4.03 8.30
CA ALA A 40 -15.21 3.19 7.41
C ALA A 40 -13.73 3.36 7.72
N VAL A 41 -12.96 2.28 7.58
CA VAL A 41 -11.52 2.29 7.84
C VAL A 41 -10.78 1.90 6.58
N VAL A 42 -9.76 2.68 6.22
CA VAL A 42 -8.81 2.39 5.15
C VAL A 42 -7.42 2.36 5.75
N GLY A 43 -6.70 1.26 5.58
CA GLY A 43 -5.33 1.11 6.04
C GLY A 43 -4.36 0.89 4.87
N LEU A 44 -3.24 1.61 4.87
CA LEU A 44 -2.11 1.37 3.98
C LEU A 44 -0.99 0.69 4.77
N SER A 45 -0.40 -0.35 4.21
CA SER A 45 0.69 -1.09 4.87
C SER A 45 1.69 -1.63 3.86
N ASN A 46 2.97 -1.63 4.23
CA ASN A 46 4.04 -2.25 3.46
C ASN A 46 4.14 -3.77 3.72
N PHE A 47 3.45 -4.27 4.73
CA PHE A 47 3.42 -5.70 5.07
C PHE A 47 2.04 -6.11 5.59
N PRO A 48 1.69 -7.40 5.48
CA PRO A 48 0.37 -7.88 5.88
C PRO A 48 0.18 -7.73 7.40
N LEU A 49 -1.04 -7.42 7.79
CA LEU A 49 -1.49 -7.51 9.18
C LEU A 49 -1.73 -8.99 9.54
N ASP A 50 -1.98 -9.27 10.83
CA ASP A 50 -2.36 -10.62 11.24
C ASP A 50 -3.66 -11.07 10.57
N ALA A 51 -3.84 -12.39 10.46
CA ALA A 51 -4.98 -12.98 9.78
C ALA A 51 -6.33 -12.57 10.38
N ALA A 52 -6.40 -12.33 11.69
CA ALA A 52 -7.63 -11.93 12.36
C ALA A 52 -8.10 -10.54 11.91
N LYS A 53 -7.18 -9.62 11.68
CA LYS A 53 -7.47 -8.28 11.16
C LYS A 53 -7.76 -8.32 9.64
N MET A 54 -6.96 -9.08 8.89
CA MET A 54 -7.14 -9.24 7.45
C MET A 54 -8.51 -9.82 7.08
N ASN A 55 -9.02 -10.76 7.87
CA ASN A 55 -10.33 -11.39 7.62
C ASN A 55 -11.53 -10.47 7.85
N ARG A 56 -11.34 -9.32 8.51
CA ARG A 56 -12.40 -8.33 8.76
C ARG A 56 -12.47 -7.23 7.69
N GLY A 57 -11.64 -7.29 6.70
CA GLY A 57 -11.57 -6.28 5.64
C GLY A 57 -11.34 -6.87 4.26
N ILE A 58 -11.45 -6.01 3.27
CA ILE A 58 -11.05 -6.34 1.89
C ILE A 58 -9.59 -5.94 1.73
N THR A 59 -8.75 -6.92 1.45
CA THR A 59 -7.33 -6.68 1.19
C THR A 59 -7.08 -6.49 -0.29
N LEU A 60 -6.51 -5.35 -0.65
CA LEU A 60 -6.04 -5.08 -2.00
C LEU A 60 -4.50 -5.15 -1.99
N PHE A 61 -3.98 -6.16 -2.64
CA PHE A 61 -2.54 -6.31 -2.80
C PHE A 61 -2.06 -5.56 -4.04
N ARG A 62 -1.07 -4.70 -3.85
CA ARG A 62 -0.38 -4.05 -4.96
C ARG A 62 0.92 -4.81 -5.24
N PRO A 63 1.05 -5.48 -6.39
CA PRO A 63 2.28 -6.16 -6.76
C PRO A 63 3.42 -5.15 -6.97
N ALA A 64 4.65 -5.65 -7.00
CA ALA A 64 5.80 -4.88 -7.42
C ALA A 64 5.54 -4.24 -8.80
N PRO A 65 5.96 -2.98 -9.01
CA PRO A 65 5.71 -2.30 -10.27
C PRO A 65 6.42 -3.02 -11.43
N SER A 66 5.71 -3.17 -12.54
CA SER A 66 6.31 -3.69 -13.76
C SER A 66 7.29 -2.70 -14.36
N ARG A 67 8.16 -3.17 -15.28
CA ARG A 67 9.06 -2.27 -16.04
C ARG A 67 8.30 -1.18 -16.77
N HIS A 68 7.12 -1.48 -17.27
CA HIS A 68 6.25 -0.50 -17.92
C HIS A 68 5.80 0.57 -16.92
N ASP A 69 5.30 0.18 -15.73
CA ASP A 69 4.86 1.11 -14.69
C ASP A 69 6.01 2.00 -14.22
N LEU A 70 7.20 1.42 -14.03
CA LEU A 70 8.41 2.17 -13.66
C LEU A 70 8.77 3.21 -14.73
N LYS A 71 8.69 2.84 -15.99
CA LYS A 71 8.96 3.76 -17.10
C LYS A 71 7.95 4.91 -17.14
N GLU A 72 6.67 4.61 -17.03
CA GLU A 72 5.62 5.64 -17.03
C GLU A 72 5.73 6.55 -15.78
N THR A 73 6.08 5.99 -14.64
CA THR A 73 6.38 6.79 -13.43
C THR A 73 7.56 7.72 -13.65
N LEU A 74 8.66 7.23 -14.25
CA LEU A 74 9.81 8.07 -14.59
C LEU A 74 9.42 9.20 -15.54
N LYS A 75 8.62 8.92 -16.58
CA LYS A 75 8.11 9.94 -17.49
C LYS A 75 7.32 11.01 -16.76
N ALA A 76 6.45 10.61 -15.85
CA ALA A 76 5.65 11.54 -15.04
C ALA A 76 6.52 12.43 -14.14
N ILE A 77 7.58 11.88 -13.56
CA ILE A 77 8.51 12.63 -12.69
C ILE A 77 9.34 13.64 -13.47
N VAL A 78 9.94 13.21 -14.59
CA VAL A 78 10.83 14.09 -15.37
C VAL A 78 10.08 15.08 -16.25
N GLY A 79 8.77 14.88 -16.42
CA GLY A 79 7.93 15.72 -17.24
C GLY A 79 8.20 15.58 -18.75
N SER A 80 7.47 16.37 -19.51
CA SER A 80 7.61 16.48 -20.95
C SER A 80 8.19 17.86 -21.33
N GLY A 81 9.16 17.90 -22.22
CA GLY A 81 9.71 19.17 -22.66
C GLY A 81 11.09 19.04 -23.32
N ARG A 82 11.68 20.18 -23.59
CA ARG A 82 12.97 20.27 -24.32
C ARG A 82 14.13 19.55 -23.61
N HIS A 83 14.03 19.34 -22.30
CA HIS A 83 15.02 18.68 -21.46
C HIS A 83 14.59 17.29 -21.00
N ALA A 84 13.50 16.73 -21.55
CA ALA A 84 13.08 15.37 -21.23
C ALA A 84 14.17 14.38 -21.65
N PRO A 85 14.56 13.44 -20.78
CA PRO A 85 15.55 12.43 -21.13
C PRO A 85 15.03 11.53 -22.26
N PRO A 86 15.94 11.02 -23.12
CA PRO A 86 15.53 10.16 -24.21
C PRO A 86 14.89 8.86 -23.67
N GLU A 87 13.92 8.34 -24.39
CA GLU A 87 13.15 7.13 -24.04
C GLU A 87 14.04 5.94 -23.67
N ARG A 88 15.16 5.77 -24.41
CA ARG A 88 16.14 4.71 -24.12
C ARG A 88 16.75 4.79 -22.72
N LEU A 89 16.92 6.00 -22.20
CA LEU A 89 17.45 6.21 -20.85
C LEU A 89 16.41 5.82 -19.80
N LEU A 90 15.14 6.20 -20.00
CA LEU A 90 14.05 5.82 -19.12
C LEU A 90 13.85 4.30 -19.09
N GLN A 91 13.97 3.64 -20.24
CA GLN A 91 13.92 2.19 -20.33
C GLN A 91 15.09 1.52 -19.59
N ALA A 92 16.31 2.04 -19.76
CA ALA A 92 17.49 1.52 -19.06
C ALA A 92 17.38 1.68 -17.55
N LEU A 93 16.90 2.83 -17.06
CA LEU A 93 16.68 3.07 -15.63
C LEU A 93 15.61 2.15 -15.06
N ALA A 94 14.48 1.99 -15.75
CA ALA A 94 13.42 1.09 -15.33
C ALA A 94 13.91 -0.37 -15.28
N ALA A 95 14.69 -0.81 -16.26
CA ALA A 95 15.26 -2.15 -16.27
C ALA A 95 16.27 -2.38 -15.14
N SER A 96 17.10 -1.38 -14.84
CA SER A 96 18.08 -1.44 -13.77
C SER A 96 17.41 -1.50 -12.39
N TYR A 97 16.34 -0.72 -12.20
CA TYR A 97 15.56 -0.75 -10.97
C TYR A 97 14.84 -2.09 -10.78
N GLU A 98 14.21 -2.61 -11.83
CA GLU A 98 13.54 -3.91 -11.80
C GLU A 98 14.51 -5.04 -11.41
N LYS A 99 15.73 -5.01 -12.00
CA LYS A 99 16.78 -5.97 -11.67
C LYS A 99 17.20 -5.85 -10.20
N TYR A 100 17.48 -4.65 -9.74
CA TYR A 100 17.86 -4.38 -8.35
C TYR A 100 16.77 -4.88 -7.38
N TYR A 101 15.51 -4.56 -7.66
CA TYR A 101 14.39 -4.97 -6.82
C TYR A 101 14.27 -6.49 -6.72
N ARG A 102 14.37 -7.20 -7.82
CA ARG A 102 14.35 -8.67 -7.83
C ARG A 102 15.52 -9.30 -7.07
N GLU A 103 16.68 -8.68 -7.12
CA GLU A 103 17.87 -9.15 -6.38
C GLU A 103 17.72 -8.96 -4.86
N GLN A 104 16.89 -8.03 -4.40
CA GLN A 104 16.59 -7.82 -2.98
C GLN A 104 15.52 -8.78 -2.44
N GLU A 105 14.67 -9.34 -3.30
CA GLU A 105 13.63 -10.31 -2.92
C GLU A 105 14.16 -11.74 -2.77
N ILE A 106 15.44 -11.99 -3.00
CA ILE A 106 16.04 -13.32 -2.82
C ILE A 106 16.30 -13.52 -1.32
N PRO A 107 15.65 -14.55 -0.71
CA PRO A 107 15.84 -14.87 0.70
C PRO A 107 17.23 -15.39 1.01
#